data_61f63f66ccefca767205e8c85721f197
#
_entry.id   61f63f66ccefca767205e8c85721f197
#
_cell.length_a   1.000
_cell.length_b   1.000
_cell.length_c   1.000
_cell.angle_alpha   90.00
_cell.angle_beta   90.00
_cell.angle_gamma   90.00
#
_symmetry.space_group_name_H-M   'P 1'
#
loop_
_entity.id
_entity.type
_entity.pdbx_description
1 polymer ?
#
loop_
_entity_poly.entity_id
_entity_poly.type
_entity_poly.pdbx_seq_one_letter_code
_entity_poly.pdbx_strand_id
1 'polypeptide(L)'
;MRPDQNNVAVDKSGVQIISLVSIGAHPTSGRARRAEQDARAVELGMQLVGDNLHVLHAGDAQEHALRAYLGMGLSELHVLEQPQGADALGVLTDYIRDSSAQVVLTGSQAETGEGSGMLPFLLAEKLGWPLVTGLAEVESLDNGMALVLQALPRGQRRRLKVRLPFLATVDNAAPKPRQSAYGPAQRGVLGVEDVEVVSDELLTGQPLQPAKPRPKRLKVIKAKSGADRMKAATAKARGGGGQVLKGVSPEEGAAAILKLLIEEGVVR
;
A
#
# COMPACT_ATOMS: atom_id res chain seq x y z
N MET A 1 19.87 -28.40 -11.73
CA MET A 1 18.83 -29.34 -11.28
C MET A 1 17.98 -28.62 -10.24
N ARG A 2 16.77 -28.21 -10.58
CA ARG A 2 15.83 -27.61 -9.62
C ARG A 2 15.17 -28.75 -8.87
N PRO A 3 15.05 -28.71 -7.54
CA PRO A 3 14.30 -29.72 -6.82
C PRO A 3 12.83 -29.63 -7.21
N ASP A 4 12.24 -30.78 -7.43
CA ASP A 4 10.83 -30.97 -7.76
C ASP A 4 9.94 -30.20 -6.78
N GLN A 5 9.08 -29.33 -7.33
CA GLN A 5 7.98 -28.75 -6.61
C GLN A 5 7.00 -29.91 -6.31
N ASN A 6 7.13 -30.51 -5.16
CA ASN A 6 6.08 -31.34 -4.59
C ASN A 6 4.85 -30.43 -4.39
N ASN A 7 3.95 -30.53 -5.32
CA ASN A 7 2.60 -29.96 -5.27
C ASN A 7 1.84 -30.75 -4.18
N VAL A 8 2.09 -30.42 -2.92
CA VAL A 8 1.27 -30.89 -1.82
C VAL A 8 -0.08 -30.23 -2.06
N ALA A 9 -1.05 -31.03 -2.48
CA ALA A 9 -2.44 -30.58 -2.61
C ALA A 9 -2.88 -30.10 -1.23
N VAL A 10 -2.91 -28.78 -1.04
CA VAL A 10 -3.51 -28.16 0.15
C VAL A 10 -4.98 -28.51 0.09
N ASP A 11 -5.50 -29.16 1.12
CA ASP A 11 -6.95 -29.35 1.25
C ASP A 11 -7.58 -27.99 1.54
N LYS A 12 -8.04 -27.36 0.47
CA LYS A 12 -8.56 -25.98 0.45
C LYS A 12 -10.06 -25.91 0.69
N SER A 13 -10.71 -27.04 0.91
CA SER A 13 -12.15 -27.15 1.08
C SER A 13 -12.56 -26.73 2.50
N GLY A 14 -12.81 -25.45 2.69
CA GLY A 14 -13.39 -24.94 3.94
C GLY A 14 -12.78 -23.68 4.53
N VAL A 15 -11.63 -23.21 4.02
CA VAL A 15 -11.05 -21.94 4.47
C VAL A 15 -11.68 -20.78 3.71
N GLN A 16 -12.31 -19.85 4.43
CA GLN A 16 -12.81 -18.63 3.83
C GLN A 16 -11.77 -17.52 3.92
N ILE A 17 -11.50 -16.90 2.78
CA ILE A 17 -10.52 -15.82 2.61
C ILE A 17 -11.23 -14.57 2.14
N ILE A 18 -11.00 -13.46 2.83
CA ILE A 18 -11.40 -12.11 2.38
C ILE A 18 -10.15 -11.39 1.86
N SER A 19 -10.23 -10.77 0.69
CA SER A 19 -9.24 -9.83 0.20
C SER A 19 -9.81 -8.42 0.22
N LEU A 20 -9.21 -7.53 1.01
CA LEU A 20 -9.57 -6.12 1.02
C LEU A 20 -8.91 -5.41 -0.15
N VAL A 21 -9.67 -4.56 -0.83
CA VAL A 21 -9.17 -3.81 -1.99
C VAL A 21 -9.50 -2.33 -1.87
N SER A 22 -8.60 -1.52 -2.39
CA SER A 22 -8.72 -0.06 -2.46
C SER A 22 -8.59 0.43 -3.90
N ILE A 23 -8.91 1.70 -4.10
CA ILE A 23 -8.69 2.37 -5.38
C ILE A 23 -7.29 2.94 -5.41
N GLY A 24 -6.53 2.55 -6.43
CA GLY A 24 -5.20 3.08 -6.67
C GLY A 24 -5.19 4.24 -7.66
N ALA A 25 -4.05 4.89 -7.79
CA ALA A 25 -3.83 5.94 -8.75
C ALA A 25 -2.62 5.64 -9.65
N HIS A 26 -2.77 5.92 -10.93
CA HIS A 26 -1.64 5.78 -11.87
C HIS A 26 -0.57 6.84 -11.54
N PRO A 27 0.70 6.45 -11.33
CA PRO A 27 1.72 7.32 -10.74
C PRO A 27 2.06 8.57 -11.58
N THR A 28 1.77 8.54 -12.88
CA THR A 28 2.04 9.67 -13.77
C THR A 28 0.80 10.48 -14.10
N SER A 29 -0.33 9.83 -14.39
CA SER A 29 -1.55 10.50 -14.84
C SER A 29 -2.57 10.78 -13.74
N GLY A 30 -2.40 10.19 -12.55
CA GLY A 30 -3.36 10.28 -11.45
C GLY A 30 -4.70 9.56 -11.70
N ARG A 31 -4.88 8.89 -12.85
CA ARG A 31 -6.14 8.20 -13.16
C ARG A 31 -6.37 7.05 -12.19
N ALA A 32 -7.62 6.91 -11.73
CA ALA A 32 -8.03 5.80 -10.90
C ALA A 32 -7.77 4.46 -11.59
N ARG A 33 -7.27 3.51 -10.84
CA ARG A 33 -7.00 2.13 -11.26
C ARG A 33 -7.13 1.18 -10.07
N ARG A 34 -7.14 -0.12 -10.31
CA ARG A 34 -6.94 -1.06 -9.22
C ARG A 34 -5.56 -0.84 -8.57
N ALA A 35 -5.48 -0.89 -7.25
CA ALA A 35 -4.21 -0.76 -6.53
C ALA A 35 -3.33 -1.99 -6.79
N GLU A 36 -2.04 -1.79 -7.02
CA GLU A 36 -1.12 -2.85 -7.44
C GLU A 36 -0.93 -3.92 -6.36
N GLN A 37 -0.79 -3.51 -5.10
CA GLN A 37 -0.57 -4.45 -3.99
C GLN A 37 -1.85 -5.19 -3.62
N ASP A 38 -3.00 -4.52 -3.63
CA ASP A 38 -4.29 -5.17 -3.39
C ASP A 38 -4.60 -6.20 -4.48
N ALA A 39 -4.26 -5.88 -5.73
CA ALA A 39 -4.41 -6.83 -6.81
C ALA A 39 -3.52 -8.10 -6.64
N ARG A 40 -2.35 -7.97 -5.98
CA ARG A 40 -1.53 -9.13 -5.60
C ARG A 40 -2.19 -9.94 -4.49
N ALA A 41 -2.84 -9.27 -3.53
CA ALA A 41 -3.61 -9.94 -2.49
C ALA A 41 -4.77 -10.74 -3.09
N VAL A 42 -5.50 -10.15 -4.04
CA VAL A 42 -6.54 -10.85 -4.81
C VAL A 42 -5.97 -12.04 -5.57
N GLU A 43 -4.85 -11.86 -6.30
CA GLU A 43 -4.21 -12.96 -7.03
C GLU A 43 -3.79 -14.11 -6.12
N LEU A 44 -3.19 -13.80 -4.96
CA LEU A 44 -2.82 -14.81 -3.98
C LEU A 44 -4.05 -15.53 -3.43
N GLY A 45 -5.11 -14.79 -3.09
CA GLY A 45 -6.38 -15.37 -2.64
C GLY A 45 -7.00 -16.30 -3.68
N MET A 46 -7.04 -15.88 -4.96
CA MET A 46 -7.54 -16.71 -6.07
C MET A 46 -6.70 -17.98 -6.27
N GLN A 47 -5.39 -17.95 -6.06
CA GLN A 47 -4.54 -19.14 -6.12
C GLN A 47 -4.81 -20.10 -4.94
N LEU A 48 -5.23 -19.58 -3.80
CA LEU A 48 -5.52 -20.38 -2.61
C LEU A 48 -6.89 -21.04 -2.66
N VAL A 49 -7.94 -20.28 -2.98
CA VAL A 49 -9.33 -20.77 -2.86
C VAL A 49 -10.17 -20.64 -4.15
N GLY A 50 -9.55 -20.19 -5.25
CA GLY A 50 -10.24 -20.03 -6.53
C GLY A 50 -11.41 -19.06 -6.45
N ASP A 51 -12.57 -19.49 -6.95
CA ASP A 51 -13.80 -18.69 -7.01
C ASP A 51 -14.45 -18.47 -5.63
N ASN A 52 -13.97 -19.14 -4.59
CA ASN A 52 -14.44 -18.96 -3.20
C ASN A 52 -13.74 -17.76 -2.50
N LEU A 53 -12.92 -16.99 -3.23
CA LEU A 53 -12.35 -15.77 -2.70
C LEU A 53 -13.43 -14.69 -2.58
N HIS A 54 -13.60 -14.14 -1.38
CA HIS A 54 -14.44 -12.98 -1.16
C HIS A 54 -13.61 -11.70 -1.26
N VAL A 55 -13.99 -10.81 -2.17
CA VAL A 55 -13.29 -9.52 -2.35
C VAL A 55 -14.18 -8.40 -1.84
N LEU A 56 -13.64 -7.57 -0.95
CA LEU A 56 -14.37 -6.55 -0.21
C LEU A 56 -13.72 -5.18 -0.40
N HIS A 57 -14.55 -4.19 -0.67
CA HIS A 57 -14.19 -2.77 -0.74
C HIS A 57 -15.07 -1.96 0.20
N ALA A 58 -14.51 -0.99 0.92
CA ALA A 58 -15.28 0.03 1.61
C ALA A 58 -15.04 1.38 0.93
N GLY A 59 -16.09 1.96 0.35
CA GLY A 59 -16.00 3.20 -0.44
C GLY A 59 -17.13 3.36 -1.45
N ASP A 60 -16.93 4.25 -2.42
CA ASP A 60 -17.91 4.57 -3.46
C ASP A 60 -18.07 3.43 -4.48
N ALA A 61 -19.24 2.82 -4.54
CA ALA A 61 -19.57 1.76 -5.50
C ALA A 61 -19.62 2.24 -6.96
N GLN A 62 -19.71 3.56 -7.20
CA GLN A 62 -19.70 4.12 -8.54
C GLN A 62 -18.29 4.22 -9.14
N GLU A 63 -17.25 3.90 -8.35
CA GLU A 63 -15.88 3.97 -8.85
C GLU A 63 -15.58 2.89 -9.89
N HIS A 64 -15.42 3.31 -11.12
CA HIS A 64 -15.21 2.41 -12.27
C HIS A 64 -13.95 1.53 -12.14
N ALA A 65 -12.95 1.97 -11.37
CA ALA A 65 -11.72 1.21 -11.19
C ALA A 65 -11.93 -0.12 -10.45
N LEU A 66 -13.02 -0.27 -9.69
CA LEU A 66 -13.42 -1.54 -9.05
C LEU A 66 -13.62 -2.66 -10.07
N ARG A 67 -14.13 -2.34 -11.25
CA ARG A 67 -14.32 -3.33 -12.33
C ARG A 67 -13.01 -3.95 -12.83
N ALA A 68 -11.87 -3.27 -12.59
CA ALA A 68 -10.58 -3.83 -12.94
C ALA A 68 -10.18 -5.03 -12.04
N TYR A 69 -10.74 -5.14 -10.84
CA TYR A 69 -10.61 -6.33 -10.00
C TYR A 69 -11.50 -7.47 -10.54
N LEU A 70 -12.76 -7.17 -10.88
CA LEU A 70 -13.65 -8.14 -11.53
C LEU A 70 -13.03 -8.70 -12.82
N GLY A 71 -12.32 -7.84 -13.55
CA GLY A 71 -11.57 -8.22 -14.76
C GLY A 71 -10.46 -9.25 -14.52
N MET A 72 -10.06 -9.49 -13.29
CA MET A 72 -9.14 -10.58 -12.92
C MET A 72 -9.82 -11.96 -12.96
N GLY A 73 -11.13 -12.02 -13.20
CA GLY A 73 -11.90 -13.27 -13.28
C GLY A 73 -12.76 -13.53 -12.05
N LEU A 74 -12.99 -12.51 -11.22
CA LEU A 74 -13.93 -12.59 -10.11
C LEU A 74 -15.36 -12.50 -10.64
N SER A 75 -16.25 -13.30 -10.07
CA SER A 75 -17.70 -13.24 -10.36
C SER A 75 -18.37 -12.06 -9.66
N GLU A 76 -17.91 -11.74 -8.47
CA GLU A 76 -18.47 -10.70 -7.61
C GLU A 76 -17.38 -9.96 -6.81
N LEU A 77 -17.65 -8.68 -6.52
CA LEU A 77 -16.91 -7.87 -5.58
C LEU A 77 -17.92 -7.15 -4.69
N HIS A 78 -17.77 -7.29 -3.39
CA HIS A 78 -18.64 -6.68 -2.39
C HIS A 78 -18.18 -5.27 -2.06
N VAL A 79 -19.11 -4.33 -1.98
CA VAL A 79 -18.84 -2.93 -1.65
C VAL A 79 -19.70 -2.53 -0.46
N LEU A 80 -19.05 -2.16 0.61
CA LEU A 80 -19.66 -1.45 1.73
C LEU A 80 -19.70 0.03 1.33
N GLU A 81 -20.89 0.51 0.95
CA GLU A 81 -21.02 1.85 0.39
C GLU A 81 -20.69 2.92 1.43
N GLN A 82 -19.70 3.74 1.11
CA GLN A 82 -19.27 4.82 1.98
C GLN A 82 -18.88 6.06 1.17
N PRO A 83 -19.23 7.26 1.64
CA PRO A 83 -18.75 8.50 1.04
C PRO A 83 -17.27 8.73 1.32
N GLN A 84 -16.67 9.58 0.53
CA GLN A 84 -15.30 10.01 0.76
C GLN A 84 -15.14 10.67 2.14
N GLY A 85 -14.13 10.27 2.90
CA GLY A 85 -13.88 10.79 4.26
C GLY A 85 -14.62 10.05 5.38
N ALA A 86 -15.28 8.94 5.07
CA ALA A 86 -15.78 8.02 6.08
C ALA A 86 -14.66 7.15 6.65
N ASP A 87 -14.80 6.73 7.92
CA ASP A 87 -13.90 5.78 8.56
C ASP A 87 -14.27 4.35 8.15
N ALA A 88 -13.43 3.75 7.31
CA ALA A 88 -13.61 2.37 6.86
C ALA A 88 -13.28 1.33 7.94
N LEU A 89 -12.56 1.68 9.01
CA LEU A 89 -12.07 0.73 10.00
C LEU A 89 -13.22 0.01 10.73
N GLY A 90 -14.23 0.78 11.16
CA GLY A 90 -15.38 0.24 11.90
C GLY A 90 -16.15 -0.78 11.07
N VAL A 91 -16.61 -0.37 9.90
CA VAL A 91 -17.45 -1.21 9.01
C VAL A 91 -16.73 -2.45 8.51
N LEU A 92 -15.44 -2.33 8.18
CA LEU A 92 -14.61 -3.49 7.80
C LEU A 92 -14.43 -4.46 8.97
N THR A 93 -14.22 -3.94 10.18
CA THR A 93 -14.08 -4.77 11.39
C THR A 93 -15.34 -5.56 11.65
N ASP A 94 -16.50 -4.92 11.60
CA ASP A 94 -17.79 -5.54 11.90
C ASP A 94 -18.14 -6.57 10.83
N TYR A 95 -17.97 -6.23 9.54
CA TYR A 95 -18.17 -7.17 8.45
C TYR A 95 -17.29 -8.42 8.58
N ILE A 96 -15.99 -8.26 8.86
CA ILE A 96 -15.06 -9.38 9.02
C ILE A 96 -15.43 -10.22 10.23
N ARG A 97 -15.83 -9.60 11.34
CA ARG A 97 -16.24 -10.30 12.58
C ARG A 97 -17.48 -11.15 12.38
N ASP A 98 -18.45 -10.62 11.62
CA ASP A 98 -19.71 -11.31 11.35
C ASP A 98 -19.57 -12.37 10.24
N SER A 99 -18.49 -12.32 9.48
CA SER A 99 -18.15 -13.32 8.48
C SER A 99 -17.53 -14.57 9.12
N SER A 100 -17.49 -15.65 8.35
CA SER A 100 -16.75 -16.88 8.70
C SER A 100 -15.29 -16.86 8.18
N ALA A 101 -14.76 -15.69 7.86
CA ALA A 101 -13.41 -15.56 7.34
C ALA A 101 -12.34 -16.02 8.34
N GLN A 102 -11.37 -16.76 7.85
CA GLN A 102 -10.24 -17.24 8.61
C GLN A 102 -8.92 -16.57 8.18
N VAL A 103 -8.90 -15.98 7.02
CA VAL A 103 -7.75 -15.23 6.50
C VAL A 103 -8.25 -13.93 5.86
N VAL A 104 -7.62 -12.82 6.24
CA VAL A 104 -7.82 -11.54 5.59
C VAL A 104 -6.52 -11.11 4.92
N LEU A 105 -6.58 -10.86 3.61
CA LEU A 105 -5.46 -10.39 2.81
C LEU A 105 -5.65 -8.92 2.43
N THR A 106 -4.59 -8.13 2.54
CA THR A 106 -4.60 -6.71 2.16
C THR A 106 -3.34 -6.36 1.40
N GLY A 107 -3.32 -5.25 0.70
CA GLY A 107 -2.07 -4.57 0.38
C GLY A 107 -1.37 -4.05 1.63
N SER A 108 -0.11 -3.68 1.53
CA SER A 108 0.63 -3.11 2.67
C SER A 108 0.26 -1.65 2.93
N GLN A 109 -0.22 -0.95 1.91
CA GLN A 109 -0.53 0.47 1.95
C GLN A 109 -1.45 0.85 0.79
N ALA A 110 -2.46 1.69 1.04
CA ALA A 110 -3.28 2.26 -0.01
C ALA A 110 -2.48 3.27 -0.87
N GLU A 111 -2.77 3.30 -2.18
CA GLU A 111 -2.11 4.24 -3.12
C GLU A 111 -2.75 5.64 -3.08
N THR A 112 -3.97 5.76 -2.56
CA THR A 112 -4.76 7.00 -2.46
C THR A 112 -5.29 7.19 -1.04
N GLY A 113 -5.84 8.37 -0.75
CA GLY A 113 -6.36 8.70 0.56
C GLY A 113 -5.24 8.92 1.58
N GLU A 114 -5.44 8.49 2.81
CA GLU A 114 -4.48 8.64 3.89
C GLU A 114 -3.13 7.97 3.60
N GLY A 115 -3.16 6.76 3.03
CA GLY A 115 -1.97 6.06 2.59
C GLY A 115 -0.95 5.76 3.70
N SER A 116 -1.35 5.76 4.98
CA SER A 116 -0.45 5.47 6.11
C SER A 116 0.01 4.01 6.18
N GLY A 117 -0.80 3.10 5.64
CA GLY A 117 -0.61 1.65 5.79
C GLY A 117 -0.98 1.13 7.18
N MET A 118 -1.69 1.93 7.99
CA MET A 118 -2.07 1.55 9.36
C MET A 118 -3.31 0.66 9.40
N LEU A 119 -4.17 0.69 8.39
CA LEU A 119 -5.42 -0.07 8.38
C LEU A 119 -5.25 -1.55 8.73
N PRO A 120 -4.29 -2.31 8.16
CA PRO A 120 -4.11 -3.72 8.52
C PRO A 120 -3.76 -3.94 10.00
N PHE A 121 -3.00 -3.02 10.59
CA PHE A 121 -2.61 -3.10 12.00
C PHE A 121 -3.80 -2.82 12.92
N LEU A 122 -4.59 -1.79 12.61
CA LEU A 122 -5.78 -1.42 13.37
C LEU A 122 -6.87 -2.51 13.27
N LEU A 123 -7.06 -3.10 12.10
CA LEU A 123 -7.95 -4.25 11.91
C LEU A 123 -7.51 -5.45 12.74
N ALA A 124 -6.23 -5.79 12.71
CA ALA A 124 -5.69 -6.91 13.48
C ALA A 124 -5.90 -6.71 14.99
N GLU A 125 -5.69 -5.48 15.48
CA GLU A 125 -5.94 -5.13 16.89
C GLU A 125 -7.44 -5.23 17.24
N LYS A 126 -8.31 -4.65 16.44
CA LYS A 126 -9.77 -4.66 16.66
C LYS A 126 -10.36 -6.07 16.62
N LEU A 127 -9.83 -6.94 15.76
CA LEU A 127 -10.24 -8.33 15.64
C LEU A 127 -9.57 -9.25 16.68
N GLY A 128 -8.47 -8.81 17.28
CA GLY A 128 -7.64 -9.66 18.16
C GLY A 128 -6.90 -10.75 17.38
N TRP A 129 -6.62 -10.55 16.09
CA TRP A 129 -6.00 -11.54 15.22
C TRP A 129 -4.50 -11.29 15.05
N PRO A 130 -3.68 -12.34 14.92
CA PRO A 130 -2.29 -12.18 14.56
C PRO A 130 -2.15 -11.54 13.16
N LEU A 131 -1.17 -10.65 13.02
CA LEU A 131 -0.84 -9.97 11.77
C LEU A 131 0.50 -10.49 11.22
N VAL A 132 0.49 -10.91 9.96
CA VAL A 132 1.70 -11.22 9.18
C VAL A 132 1.94 -10.11 8.18
N THR A 133 2.99 -9.33 8.37
CA THR A 133 3.38 -8.30 7.40
C THR A 133 4.28 -8.88 6.32
N GLY A 134 4.13 -8.38 5.09
CA GLY A 134 5.01 -8.77 3.99
C GLY A 134 4.86 -10.22 3.54
N LEU A 135 3.65 -10.73 3.46
CA LEU A 135 3.35 -12.07 2.98
C LEU A 135 3.76 -12.23 1.51
N ALA A 136 4.62 -13.21 1.24
CA ALA A 136 5.05 -13.56 -0.12
C ALA A 136 4.34 -14.81 -0.66
N GLU A 137 4.05 -15.79 0.20
CA GLU A 137 3.47 -17.06 -0.19
C GLU A 137 2.78 -17.73 0.99
N VAL A 138 1.75 -18.51 0.71
CA VAL A 138 1.12 -19.42 1.67
C VAL A 138 1.42 -20.86 1.22
N GLU A 139 2.28 -21.54 1.97
CA GLU A 139 2.71 -22.90 1.62
C GLU A 139 1.63 -23.95 1.98
N SER A 140 0.96 -23.79 3.13
CA SER A 140 -0.16 -24.64 3.52
C SER A 140 -1.15 -23.94 4.44
N LEU A 141 -2.41 -24.40 4.39
CA LEU A 141 -3.51 -24.03 5.29
C LEU A 141 -4.13 -25.33 5.80
N ASP A 142 -3.84 -25.73 7.05
CA ASP A 142 -4.10 -27.07 7.53
C ASP A 142 -4.33 -27.08 9.04
N ASN A 143 -5.31 -27.83 9.53
CA ASN A 143 -5.54 -28.06 10.96
C ASN A 143 -5.55 -26.77 11.81
N GLY A 144 -6.16 -25.69 11.32
CA GLY A 144 -6.24 -24.42 12.02
C GLY A 144 -4.92 -23.63 12.07
N MET A 145 -3.94 -24.01 11.23
CA MET A 145 -2.64 -23.35 11.12
C MET A 145 -2.31 -23.02 9.65
N ALA A 146 -1.64 -21.90 9.44
CA ALA A 146 -1.05 -21.52 8.17
C ALA A 146 0.48 -21.62 8.24
N LEU A 147 1.10 -22.16 7.20
CA LEU A 147 2.53 -22.10 6.99
C LEU A 147 2.78 -21.08 5.88
N VAL A 148 3.46 -19.98 6.19
CA VAL A 148 3.60 -18.84 5.30
C VAL A 148 5.04 -18.39 5.16
N LEU A 149 5.37 -17.82 4.00
CA LEU A 149 6.66 -17.17 3.75
C LEU A 149 6.50 -15.66 3.83
N GLN A 150 7.21 -15.06 4.77
CA GLN A 150 7.34 -13.62 4.91
C GLN A 150 8.54 -13.11 4.11
N ALA A 151 8.34 -12.08 3.31
CA ALA A 151 9.41 -11.35 2.66
C ALA A 151 10.12 -10.42 3.65
N LEU A 152 11.44 -10.46 3.63
CA LEU A 152 12.29 -9.60 4.44
C LEU A 152 13.24 -8.80 3.54
N PRO A 153 13.84 -7.72 4.03
CA PRO A 153 14.81 -6.92 3.27
C PRO A 153 15.94 -7.77 2.68
N ARG A 154 16.50 -7.29 1.57
CA ARG A 154 17.62 -7.94 0.85
C ARG A 154 17.33 -9.35 0.32
N GLY A 155 16.06 -9.63 0.00
CA GLY A 155 15.65 -10.90 -0.58
C GLY A 155 15.56 -12.07 0.40
N GLN A 156 15.72 -11.83 1.67
CA GLN A 156 15.55 -12.86 2.70
C GLN A 156 14.10 -13.32 2.79
N ARG A 157 13.88 -14.53 3.24
CA ARG A 157 12.56 -15.11 3.50
C ARG A 157 12.57 -15.74 4.89
N ARG A 158 11.45 -15.56 5.60
CA ARG A 158 11.21 -16.21 6.88
C ARG A 158 9.96 -17.05 6.78
N ARG A 159 10.06 -18.32 7.14
CA ARG A 159 8.93 -19.23 7.26
C ARG A 159 8.30 -19.06 8.64
N LEU A 160 7.00 -18.83 8.66
CA LEU A 160 6.22 -18.64 9.87
C LEU A 160 5.10 -19.66 9.91
N LYS A 161 4.80 -20.18 11.11
CA LYS A 161 3.61 -20.95 11.41
C LYS A 161 2.66 -20.04 12.17
N VAL A 162 1.47 -19.79 11.63
CA VAL A 162 0.49 -18.83 12.15
C VAL A 162 -0.81 -19.55 12.42
N ARG A 163 -1.44 -19.25 13.55
CA ARG A 163 -2.74 -19.78 13.89
C ARG A 163 -3.85 -19.04 13.15
N LEU A 164 -4.85 -19.76 12.66
CA LEU A 164 -6.09 -19.18 12.13
C LEU A 164 -7.01 -18.75 13.29
N PRO A 165 -7.77 -17.66 13.12
CA PRO A 165 -7.74 -16.74 11.99
C PRO A 165 -6.52 -15.80 12.06
N PHE A 166 -6.11 -15.24 10.90
CA PHE A 166 -5.06 -14.22 10.85
C PHE A 166 -5.28 -13.22 9.73
N LEU A 167 -4.62 -12.06 9.83
CA LEU A 167 -4.57 -11.02 8.81
C LEU A 167 -3.17 -10.95 8.21
N ALA A 168 -3.05 -10.69 6.91
CA ALA A 168 -1.74 -10.53 6.28
C ALA A 168 -1.72 -9.38 5.27
N THR A 169 -0.61 -8.62 5.27
CA THR A 169 -0.31 -7.68 4.19
C THR A 169 0.57 -8.34 3.15
N VAL A 170 0.18 -8.26 1.88
CA VAL A 170 0.88 -8.93 0.78
C VAL A 170 2.03 -8.08 0.26
N ASP A 171 3.21 -8.68 0.09
CA ASP A 171 4.42 -8.03 -0.39
C ASP A 171 4.54 -8.07 -1.92
N ASN A 172 5.38 -7.21 -2.46
CA ASN A 172 5.75 -7.21 -3.88
C ASN A 172 6.47 -8.50 -4.33
N ALA A 173 6.95 -9.30 -3.39
CA ALA A 173 7.54 -10.61 -3.65
C ALA A 173 6.50 -11.71 -3.92
N ALA A 174 5.23 -11.45 -3.60
CA ALA A 174 4.11 -12.32 -3.97
C ALA A 174 3.89 -12.32 -5.50
N PRO A 175 3.17 -13.31 -6.05
CA PRO A 175 2.88 -13.40 -7.47
C PRO A 175 2.32 -12.10 -8.03
N LYS A 176 2.72 -11.76 -9.26
CA LYS A 176 2.14 -10.60 -9.96
C LYS A 176 0.68 -10.86 -10.25
N PRO A 177 -0.19 -9.83 -10.11
CA PRO A 177 -1.59 -9.99 -10.42
C PRO A 177 -1.78 -10.26 -11.92
N ARG A 178 -2.72 -11.14 -12.24
CA ARG A 178 -3.14 -11.36 -13.63
C ARG A 178 -3.70 -10.09 -14.24
N GLN A 179 -3.69 -10.04 -15.56
CA GLN A 179 -4.25 -8.89 -16.29
C GLN A 179 -5.76 -8.82 -16.10
N SER A 180 -6.29 -7.60 -16.06
CA SER A 180 -7.71 -7.36 -16.09
C SER A 180 -8.23 -7.49 -17.52
N ALA A 181 -9.20 -8.37 -17.73
CA ALA A 181 -9.85 -8.58 -19.02
C ALA A 181 -11.19 -7.83 -19.07
N TYR A 182 -11.48 -7.17 -20.19
CA TYR A 182 -12.70 -6.36 -20.35
C TYR A 182 -13.99 -7.17 -20.18
N GLY A 183 -14.06 -8.36 -20.78
CA GLY A 183 -15.26 -9.20 -20.73
C GLY A 183 -15.67 -9.57 -19.29
N PRO A 184 -14.80 -10.18 -18.49
CA PRO A 184 -15.07 -10.43 -17.07
C PRO A 184 -15.40 -9.16 -16.28
N ALA A 185 -14.66 -8.06 -16.51
CA ALA A 185 -14.92 -6.78 -15.85
C ALA A 185 -16.35 -6.27 -16.06
N GLN A 186 -16.94 -6.52 -17.23
CA GLN A 186 -18.32 -6.11 -17.53
C GLN A 186 -19.37 -7.06 -16.98
N ARG A 187 -19.08 -8.37 -16.96
CA ARG A 187 -20.05 -9.39 -16.49
C ARG A 187 -20.07 -9.55 -14.97
N GLY A 188 -18.95 -9.23 -14.30
CA GLY A 188 -18.86 -9.34 -12.85
C GLY A 188 -19.84 -8.40 -12.15
N VAL A 189 -20.33 -8.84 -11.01
CA VAL A 189 -21.32 -8.13 -10.20
C VAL A 189 -20.63 -7.31 -9.13
N LEU A 190 -21.11 -6.08 -8.90
CA LEU A 190 -20.80 -5.32 -7.70
C LEU A 190 -21.98 -5.48 -6.73
N GLY A 191 -21.78 -6.28 -5.68
CA GLY A 191 -22.73 -6.41 -4.57
C GLY A 191 -22.57 -5.20 -3.65
N VAL A 192 -23.56 -4.31 -3.65
CA VAL A 192 -23.50 -3.08 -2.84
C VAL A 192 -24.33 -3.26 -1.59
N GLU A 193 -23.75 -2.93 -0.46
CA GLU A 193 -24.40 -2.95 0.85
C GLU A 193 -24.31 -1.56 1.47
N ASP A 194 -25.47 -1.01 1.84
CA ASP A 194 -25.57 0.24 2.58
C ASP A 194 -25.18 -0.01 4.05
N VAL A 195 -24.20 0.75 4.54
CA VAL A 195 -23.70 0.61 5.90
C VAL A 195 -23.80 1.94 6.66
N GLU A 196 -23.77 1.87 7.99
CA GLU A 196 -23.73 3.08 8.80
C GLU A 196 -22.42 3.85 8.56
N VAL A 197 -22.58 5.13 8.21
CA VAL A 197 -21.43 6.00 7.90
C VAL A 197 -20.91 6.67 9.16
N VAL A 198 -19.67 6.36 9.52
CA VAL A 198 -18.93 7.05 10.58
C VAL A 198 -17.92 7.98 9.97
N SER A 199 -17.96 9.26 10.35
CA SER A 199 -17.01 10.25 9.84
C SER A 199 -15.63 10.05 10.48
N ASP A 200 -14.56 10.14 9.69
CA ASP A 200 -13.21 10.16 10.23
C ASP A 200 -12.92 11.53 10.85
N GLU A 201 -13.05 11.60 12.18
CA GLU A 201 -12.84 12.84 12.94
C GLU A 201 -11.39 13.32 12.86
N LEU A 202 -10.41 12.40 12.76
CA LEU A 202 -9.00 12.76 12.64
C LEU A 202 -8.70 13.40 11.30
N LEU A 203 -9.30 12.89 10.23
CA LEU A 203 -9.14 13.43 8.89
C LEU A 203 -9.84 14.78 8.74
N THR A 204 -11.08 14.88 9.23
CA THR A 204 -11.88 16.12 9.13
C THR A 204 -11.34 17.24 10.01
N GLY A 205 -10.69 16.91 11.12
CA GLY A 205 -10.06 17.88 12.02
C GLY A 205 -8.72 18.45 11.52
N GLN A 206 -8.13 17.90 10.46
CA GLN A 206 -6.83 18.34 9.97
C GLN A 206 -6.95 19.24 8.73
N PRO A 207 -6.42 20.48 8.78
CA PRO A 207 -6.42 21.36 7.62
C PRO A 207 -5.47 20.81 6.54
N LEU A 208 -5.96 20.73 5.29
CA LEU A 208 -5.13 20.43 4.14
C LEU A 208 -4.13 21.57 3.92
N GLN A 209 -2.85 21.29 3.98
CA GLN A 209 -1.78 22.24 3.72
C GLN A 209 -0.90 21.76 2.56
N PRO A 210 -0.33 22.69 1.76
CA PRO A 210 0.65 22.32 0.77
C PRO A 210 1.81 21.55 1.40
N ALA A 211 2.25 20.48 0.73
CA ALA A 211 3.39 19.70 1.20
C ALA A 211 4.63 20.61 1.36
N LYS A 212 5.34 20.47 2.48
CA LYS A 212 6.61 21.18 2.65
C LYS A 212 7.59 20.76 1.55
N PRO A 213 8.29 21.71 0.92
CA PRO A 213 9.30 21.37 -0.07
C PRO A 213 10.36 20.45 0.55
N ARG A 214 10.74 19.42 -0.20
CA ARG A 214 11.79 18.51 0.28
C ARG A 214 13.10 19.27 0.47
N PRO A 215 13.88 18.96 1.54
CA PRO A 215 15.18 19.57 1.72
C PRO A 215 16.05 19.34 0.49
N LYS A 216 16.83 20.35 0.11
CA LYS A 216 17.75 20.27 -1.02
C LYS A 216 18.71 19.10 -0.83
N ARG A 217 18.67 18.14 -1.74
CA ARG A 217 19.61 17.01 -1.71
C ARG A 217 20.95 17.45 -2.28
N LEU A 218 22.04 16.93 -1.72
CA LEU A 218 23.37 17.06 -2.33
C LEU A 218 23.32 16.54 -3.77
N LYS A 219 23.89 17.29 -4.70
CA LYS A 219 23.98 16.89 -6.11
C LYS A 219 24.83 15.62 -6.19
N VAL A 220 24.22 14.50 -6.56
CA VAL A 220 24.95 13.27 -6.86
C VAL A 220 25.57 13.41 -8.24
N ILE A 221 26.88 13.54 -8.31
CA ILE A 221 27.61 13.58 -9.58
C ILE A 221 27.76 12.13 -10.06
N LYS A 222 27.06 11.79 -11.15
CA LYS A 222 27.20 10.48 -11.81
C LYS A 222 28.48 10.51 -12.65
N ALA A 223 29.58 10.02 -12.09
CA ALA A 223 30.83 9.87 -12.78
C ALA A 223 30.87 8.51 -13.50
N LYS A 224 31.07 8.52 -14.83
CA LYS A 224 31.12 7.32 -15.66
C LYS A 224 32.50 6.67 -15.72
N SER A 225 33.56 7.42 -15.41
CA SER A 225 34.95 6.95 -15.42
C SER A 225 35.67 7.23 -14.10
N GLY A 226 36.82 6.56 -13.88
CA GLY A 226 37.68 6.84 -12.73
C GLY A 226 38.21 8.27 -12.70
N ALA A 227 38.56 8.82 -13.87
CA ALA A 227 39.00 10.19 -14.03
C ALA A 227 37.88 11.20 -13.67
N ASP A 228 36.61 10.93 -14.05
CA ASP A 228 35.48 11.76 -13.69
C ASP A 228 35.21 11.75 -12.17
N ARG A 229 35.41 10.58 -11.52
CA ARG A 229 35.29 10.49 -10.05
C ARG A 229 36.34 11.34 -9.34
N MET A 230 37.58 11.26 -9.82
CA MET A 230 38.66 12.06 -9.26
C MET A 230 38.42 13.56 -9.48
N LYS A 231 37.98 13.96 -10.68
CA LYS A 231 37.62 15.33 -11.03
C LYS A 231 36.43 15.84 -10.18
N ALA A 232 35.44 14.97 -9.93
CA ALA A 232 34.31 15.29 -9.06
C ALA A 232 34.71 15.45 -7.60
N ALA A 233 35.63 14.60 -7.11
CA ALA A 233 36.15 14.65 -5.74
C ALA A 233 37.06 15.86 -5.50
N THR A 234 37.80 16.29 -6.51
CA THR A 234 38.74 17.45 -6.43
C THR A 234 38.07 18.76 -6.88
N ALA A 235 36.91 18.71 -7.53
CA ALA A 235 36.16 19.90 -7.85
C ALA A 235 35.77 20.61 -6.55
N LYS A 236 36.35 21.79 -6.31
CA LYS A 236 35.85 22.67 -5.22
C LYS A 236 34.35 22.78 -5.40
N ALA A 237 33.60 22.42 -4.35
CA ALA A 237 32.17 22.63 -4.31
C ALA A 237 31.91 24.10 -4.69
N ARG A 238 31.52 24.34 -5.92
CA ARG A 238 30.88 25.60 -6.30
C ARG A 238 29.51 25.55 -5.62
N GLY A 239 29.56 25.71 -4.30
CA GLY A 239 28.40 25.89 -3.47
C GLY A 239 27.67 27.12 -3.99
N GLY A 240 26.36 27.04 -4.08
CA GLY A 240 25.55 28.21 -4.26
C GLY A 240 26.06 29.25 -3.25
N GLY A 241 26.55 30.36 -3.79
CA GLY A 241 27.45 31.24 -3.11
C GLY A 241 26.95 31.77 -1.79
N GLY A 242 27.61 31.33 -0.72
CA GLY A 242 27.60 32.13 0.46
C GLY A 242 28.28 33.46 0.13
N GLN A 243 27.58 34.57 0.26
CA GLN A 243 28.16 35.91 0.15
C GLN A 243 28.93 36.17 1.45
N VAL A 244 30.22 36.48 1.30
CA VAL A 244 30.99 36.99 2.45
C VAL A 244 30.88 38.49 2.40
N LEU A 245 30.05 39.04 3.28
CA LEU A 245 29.90 40.49 3.45
C LEU A 245 31.03 41.00 4.38
N LYS A 246 31.84 41.90 3.90
CA LYS A 246 32.93 42.53 4.68
C LYS A 246 32.62 44.01 4.90
N GLY A 247 32.73 44.48 6.12
CA GLY A 247 32.58 45.89 6.45
C GLY A 247 31.17 46.46 6.42
N VAL A 248 30.16 45.54 6.50
CA VAL A 248 28.73 45.92 6.58
C VAL A 248 28.30 46.15 8.02
N SER A 249 27.26 46.98 8.21
CA SER A 249 26.67 47.18 9.53
C SER A 249 25.96 45.91 10.02
N PRO A 250 25.71 45.75 11.34
CA PRO A 250 24.95 44.62 11.87
C PRO A 250 23.54 44.52 11.24
N GLU A 251 22.90 45.64 10.98
CA GLU A 251 21.57 45.72 10.36
C GLU A 251 21.56 45.24 8.91
N GLU A 252 22.58 45.63 8.15
CA GLU A 252 22.75 45.16 6.74
C GLU A 252 23.04 43.66 6.69
N GLY A 253 23.85 43.17 7.66
CA GLY A 253 24.12 41.73 7.80
C GLY A 253 22.86 40.93 8.13
N ALA A 254 22.05 41.42 9.06
CA ALA A 254 20.78 40.79 9.43
C ALA A 254 19.78 40.80 8.27
N ALA A 255 19.68 41.90 7.53
CA ALA A 255 18.80 41.99 6.33
C ALA A 255 19.21 41.00 5.23
N ALA A 256 20.53 40.85 4.99
CA ALA A 256 21.04 39.87 4.02
C ALA A 256 20.73 38.42 4.41
N ILE A 257 20.87 38.08 5.70
CA ILE A 257 20.50 36.76 6.24
C ILE A 257 19.00 36.53 6.10
N LEU A 258 18.17 37.50 6.48
CA LEU A 258 16.71 37.38 6.38
C LEU A 258 16.27 37.17 4.93
N LYS A 259 16.84 37.94 4.00
CA LYS A 259 16.58 37.80 2.56
C LYS A 259 16.92 36.38 2.06
N LEU A 260 18.07 35.84 2.46
CA LEU A 260 18.47 34.49 2.08
C LEU A 260 17.50 33.44 2.68
N LEU A 261 17.06 33.60 3.93
CA LEU A 261 16.10 32.69 4.56
C LEU A 261 14.74 32.72 3.89
N ILE A 262 14.29 33.88 3.41
CA ILE A 262 13.05 34.03 2.64
C ILE A 262 13.21 33.37 1.25
N GLU A 263 14.33 33.65 0.54
CA GLU A 263 14.62 33.05 -0.78
C GLU A 263 14.74 31.52 -0.70
N GLU A 264 15.26 30.99 0.38
CA GLU A 264 15.36 29.55 0.62
C GLU A 264 14.06 28.92 1.19
N GLY A 265 13.03 29.74 1.47
CA GLY A 265 11.73 29.29 1.99
C GLY A 265 11.77 28.75 3.43
N VAL A 266 12.78 29.15 4.20
CA VAL A 266 12.92 28.77 5.62
C VAL A 266 12.04 29.63 6.51
N VAL A 267 11.87 30.89 6.14
CA VAL A 267 10.99 31.86 6.81
C VAL A 267 9.97 32.35 5.78
N ARG A 268 8.72 32.48 6.19
CA ARG A 268 7.59 33.02 5.40
C ARG A 268 7.21 34.39 5.92
#